data_ee84ec2d7adb927709806d5e30d5d590
#
_entry.id   ee84ec2d7adb927709806d5e30d5d590
#
_cell.length_a   1.000
_cell.length_b   1.000
_cell.length_c   1.000
_cell.angle_alpha   90.00
_cell.angle_beta   90.00
_cell.angle_gamma   90.00
#
_symmetry.space_group_name_H-M   'P 1'
#
loop_
_entity.id
_entity.type
_entity.pdbx_description
1 polymer ?
#
loop_
_entity_poly.entity_id
_entity_poly.type
_entity_poly.pdbx_seq_one_letter_code
_entity_poly.pdbx_strand_id
1 'polypeptide(L)'
;MAKIGDFIKNPIKTFANSKPVKRICKNYRKNNSKFITGFSVASIVAKDGYGCYIYVKQNQNNKSIPEEKRKFLSGLDLATGTLMIAAQLLAYATVSKKAVQKKIFEKALGKYFNKDFQKLLSQKTNLKDNPEKFQKEFEKYKENIFVAFTHLFTLVLTTILAKRVLVPFIATPMADKLQKHFDKKA
;
A
#
# COMPACT_ATOMS: atom_id res chain seq x y z
N MET A 1 20.54 -6.50 -24.05
CA MET A 1 20.85 -5.42 -23.09
C MET A 1 20.48 -4.10 -23.74
N ALA A 2 19.60 -3.27 -23.11
CA ALA A 2 19.33 -1.93 -23.62
C ALA A 2 20.58 -1.08 -23.42
N LYS A 3 21.02 -0.39 -24.50
CA LYS A 3 22.17 0.50 -24.45
C LYS A 3 21.83 1.74 -23.62
N ILE A 4 22.78 2.26 -22.84
CA ILE A 4 22.63 3.47 -22.00
C ILE A 4 22.02 4.64 -22.79
N GLY A 5 22.34 4.76 -24.08
CA GLY A 5 21.80 5.79 -24.98
C GLY A 5 20.28 5.71 -25.20
N ASP A 6 19.67 4.51 -25.13
CA ASP A 6 18.22 4.34 -25.27
C ASP A 6 17.47 4.79 -24.01
N PHE A 7 18.13 4.69 -22.85
CA PHE A 7 17.56 5.14 -21.57
C PHE A 7 17.44 6.68 -21.53
N ILE A 8 18.43 7.39 -22.10
CA ILE A 8 18.44 8.85 -22.15
C ILE A 8 17.36 9.37 -23.11
N LYS A 9 17.16 8.70 -24.27
CA LYS A 9 16.19 9.12 -25.30
C LYS A 9 14.73 8.84 -24.94
N ASN A 10 14.46 7.76 -24.20
CA ASN A 10 13.10 7.37 -23.87
C ASN A 10 13.02 6.53 -22.56
N PRO A 11 13.23 7.14 -21.40
CA PRO A 11 13.39 6.42 -20.14
C PRO A 11 12.14 5.59 -19.78
N ILE A 12 10.94 6.11 -20.06
CA ILE A 12 9.68 5.41 -19.78
C ILE A 12 9.55 4.15 -20.65
N LYS A 13 9.83 4.25 -21.95
CA LYS A 13 9.75 3.12 -22.88
C LYS A 13 10.79 2.05 -22.56
N THR A 14 11.99 2.46 -22.21
CA THR A 14 13.08 1.56 -21.81
C THR A 14 12.78 0.85 -20.52
N PHE A 15 12.25 1.59 -19.52
CA PHE A 15 11.82 1.03 -18.24
C PHE A 15 10.66 0.03 -18.44
N ALA A 16 9.61 0.41 -19.17
CA ALA A 16 8.47 -0.44 -19.47
C ALA A 16 8.84 -1.73 -20.21
N ASN A 17 9.88 -1.69 -21.05
CA ASN A 17 10.38 -2.85 -21.80
C ASN A 17 11.42 -3.68 -21.05
N SER A 18 11.85 -3.26 -19.88
CA SER A 18 12.83 -3.99 -19.08
C SER A 18 12.32 -5.40 -18.68
N LYS A 19 13.23 -6.37 -18.59
CA LYS A 19 12.90 -7.75 -18.19
C LYS A 19 12.13 -7.83 -16.88
N PRO A 20 12.51 -7.11 -15.79
CA PRO A 20 11.78 -7.14 -14.54
C PRO A 20 10.34 -6.62 -14.68
N VAL A 21 10.12 -5.49 -15.39
CA VAL A 21 8.78 -4.94 -15.60
C VAL A 21 7.90 -5.89 -16.41
N LYS A 22 8.43 -6.47 -17.49
CA LYS A 22 7.69 -7.48 -18.27
C LYS A 22 7.31 -8.72 -17.43
N ARG A 23 8.21 -9.17 -16.54
CA ARG A 23 7.94 -10.28 -15.61
C ARG A 23 6.86 -9.92 -14.60
N ILE A 24 6.90 -8.71 -14.05
CA ILE A 24 5.87 -8.16 -13.17
C ILE A 24 4.51 -8.13 -13.87
N CYS A 25 4.44 -7.56 -15.07
CA CYS A 25 3.22 -7.51 -15.86
C CYS A 25 2.66 -8.90 -16.21
N LYS A 26 3.54 -9.86 -16.51
CA LYS A 26 3.13 -11.25 -16.77
C LYS A 26 2.53 -11.90 -15.52
N ASN A 27 3.15 -11.74 -14.36
CA ASN A 27 2.66 -12.27 -13.09
C ASN A 27 1.34 -11.62 -12.68
N TYR A 28 1.20 -10.31 -12.87
CA TYR A 28 -0.05 -9.58 -12.68
C TYR A 28 -1.18 -10.15 -13.53
N ARG A 29 -0.95 -10.38 -14.83
CA ARG A 29 -1.97 -10.96 -15.74
C ARG A 29 -2.37 -12.39 -15.36
N LYS A 30 -1.41 -13.18 -14.84
CA LYS A 30 -1.66 -14.58 -14.48
C LYS A 30 -2.46 -14.72 -13.19
N ASN A 31 -2.21 -13.90 -12.19
CA ASN A 31 -2.88 -13.99 -10.88
C ASN A 31 -2.95 -12.60 -10.20
N ASN A 32 -3.84 -11.77 -10.72
CA ASN A 32 -4.00 -10.37 -10.33
C ASN A 32 -4.14 -10.19 -8.81
N SER A 33 -5.07 -10.90 -8.17
CA SER A 33 -5.36 -10.73 -6.75
C SER A 33 -4.16 -11.09 -5.85
N LYS A 34 -3.53 -12.25 -6.07
CA LYS A 34 -2.36 -12.67 -5.27
C LYS A 34 -1.15 -11.77 -5.49
N PHE A 35 -0.93 -11.35 -6.74
CA PHE A 35 0.16 -10.45 -7.08
C PHE A 35 0.00 -9.09 -6.39
N ILE A 36 -1.20 -8.49 -6.47
CA ILE A 36 -1.46 -7.18 -5.85
C ILE A 36 -1.38 -7.28 -4.33
N THR A 37 -1.91 -8.35 -3.72
CA THR A 37 -1.78 -8.59 -2.29
C THR A 37 -0.31 -8.68 -1.87
N GLY A 38 0.49 -9.49 -2.55
CA GLY A 38 1.93 -9.61 -2.27
C GLY A 38 2.68 -8.29 -2.45
N PHE A 39 2.39 -7.55 -3.51
CA PHE A 39 2.96 -6.24 -3.76
C PHE A 39 2.58 -5.21 -2.68
N SER A 40 1.32 -5.22 -2.23
CA SER A 40 0.85 -4.35 -1.16
C SER A 40 1.55 -4.63 0.16
N VAL A 41 1.67 -5.91 0.54
CA VAL A 41 2.40 -6.34 1.74
C VAL A 41 3.87 -5.94 1.65
N ALA A 42 4.53 -6.23 0.53
CA ALA A 42 5.93 -5.84 0.30
C ALA A 42 6.14 -4.33 0.38
N SER A 43 5.20 -3.54 -0.17
CA SER A 43 5.25 -2.07 -0.12
C SER A 43 5.12 -1.53 1.30
N ILE A 44 4.25 -2.12 2.13
CA ILE A 44 4.11 -1.75 3.54
C ILE A 44 5.44 -2.01 4.27
N VAL A 45 5.97 -3.23 4.15
CA VAL A 45 7.20 -3.62 4.84
C VAL A 45 8.39 -2.78 4.36
N ALA A 46 8.55 -2.59 3.05
CA ALA A 46 9.65 -1.83 2.50
C ALA A 46 9.61 -0.34 2.92
N LYS A 47 8.44 0.28 2.81
CA LYS A 47 8.28 1.72 3.14
C LYS A 47 8.51 1.99 4.62
N ASP A 48 7.84 1.26 5.50
CA ASP A 48 7.90 1.53 6.94
C ASP A 48 9.19 0.93 7.56
N GLY A 49 9.70 -0.17 7.02
CA GLY A 49 11.00 -0.74 7.42
C GLY A 49 12.18 0.15 7.02
N TYR A 50 12.16 0.71 5.81
CA TYR A 50 13.19 1.66 5.38
C TYR A 50 13.13 2.95 6.20
N GLY A 51 11.93 3.47 6.47
CA GLY A 51 11.75 4.62 7.35
C GLY A 51 12.31 4.37 8.75
N CYS A 52 11.97 3.23 9.36
CA CYS A 52 12.50 2.81 10.65
C CYS A 52 14.03 2.73 10.65
N TYR A 53 14.62 2.10 9.64
CA TYR A 53 16.08 2.02 9.47
C TYR A 53 16.74 3.41 9.44
N ILE A 54 16.19 4.35 8.70
CA ILE A 54 16.71 5.72 8.61
C ILE A 54 16.70 6.38 9.99
N TYR A 55 15.58 6.34 10.72
CA TYR A 55 15.47 6.96 12.05
C TYR A 55 16.44 6.35 13.04
N VAL A 56 16.52 5.03 13.11
CA VAL A 56 17.50 4.32 13.95
C VAL A 56 18.91 4.78 13.63
N LYS A 57 19.29 4.84 12.35
CA LYS A 57 20.62 5.26 11.92
C LYS A 57 20.90 6.74 12.22
N GLN A 58 19.92 7.61 12.05
CA GLN A 58 20.03 9.03 12.41
C GLN A 58 20.29 9.21 13.91
N ASN A 59 19.54 8.51 14.76
CA ASN A 59 19.74 8.57 16.20
C ASN A 59 21.10 8.02 16.63
N GLN A 60 21.55 6.89 16.06
CA GLN A 60 22.86 6.34 16.34
C GLN A 60 24.01 7.27 15.95
N ASN A 61 23.87 8.00 14.85
CA ASN A 61 24.90 8.91 14.34
C ASN A 61 24.86 10.31 14.93
N ASN A 62 23.82 10.65 15.71
CA ASN A 62 23.66 11.98 16.28
C ASN A 62 24.56 12.20 17.49
N LYS A 63 25.77 12.74 17.26
CA LYS A 63 26.76 13.01 18.29
C LYS A 63 26.37 14.11 19.29
N SER A 64 25.32 14.90 19.01
CA SER A 64 24.83 15.94 19.94
C SER A 64 24.02 15.36 21.11
N ILE A 65 23.67 14.08 21.05
CA ILE A 65 22.91 13.37 22.08
C ILE A 65 23.86 12.39 22.82
N PRO A 66 23.83 12.31 24.16
CA PRO A 66 24.61 11.31 24.93
C PRO A 66 24.37 9.89 24.46
N GLU A 67 25.40 9.02 24.52
CA GLU A 67 25.36 7.67 23.96
C GLU A 67 24.21 6.82 24.49
N GLU A 68 23.95 6.87 25.77
CA GLU A 68 22.84 6.13 26.39
C GLU A 68 21.48 6.54 25.84
N LYS A 69 21.25 7.85 25.67
CA LYS A 69 20.02 8.39 25.06
C LYS A 69 19.91 8.01 23.59
N ARG A 70 21.04 7.95 22.85
CA ARG A 70 21.03 7.49 21.45
C ARG A 70 20.59 6.03 21.33
N LYS A 71 21.13 5.16 22.20
CA LYS A 71 20.75 3.74 22.26
C LYS A 71 19.26 3.59 22.59
N PHE A 72 18.78 4.33 23.55
CA PHE A 72 17.36 4.34 23.93
C PHE A 72 16.45 4.80 22.77
N LEU A 73 16.75 5.95 22.18
CA LEU A 73 15.96 6.48 21.05
C LEU A 73 15.96 5.53 19.85
N SER A 74 17.12 4.95 19.54
CA SER A 74 17.21 3.95 18.47
C SER A 74 16.37 2.71 18.74
N GLY A 75 16.36 2.23 19.99
CA GLY A 75 15.52 1.12 20.43
C GLY A 75 14.03 1.45 20.36
N LEU A 76 13.66 2.68 20.76
CA LEU A 76 12.28 3.17 20.68
C LEU A 76 11.79 3.26 19.23
N ASP A 77 12.61 3.79 18.34
CA ASP A 77 12.27 3.88 16.91
C ASP A 77 12.12 2.51 16.27
N LEU A 78 13.00 1.57 16.62
CA LEU A 78 12.92 0.19 16.15
C LEU A 78 11.61 -0.48 16.63
N ALA A 79 11.29 -0.35 17.90
CA ALA A 79 10.06 -0.88 18.48
C ALA A 79 8.80 -0.27 17.84
N THR A 80 8.79 1.06 17.71
CA THR A 80 7.67 1.80 17.07
C THR A 80 7.52 1.42 15.61
N GLY A 81 8.63 1.33 14.85
CA GLY A 81 8.61 0.94 13.45
C GLY A 81 8.09 -0.49 13.25
N THR A 82 8.54 -1.43 14.08
CA THR A 82 8.06 -2.81 14.06
C THR A 82 6.59 -2.90 14.40
N LEU A 83 6.13 -2.18 15.42
CA LEU A 83 4.73 -2.11 15.80
C LEU A 83 3.87 -1.52 14.68
N MET A 84 4.37 -0.48 14.01
CA MET A 84 3.68 0.16 12.88
C MET A 84 3.49 -0.80 11.71
N ILE A 85 4.53 -1.56 11.35
CA ILE A 85 4.44 -2.59 10.30
C ILE A 85 3.42 -3.65 10.70
N ALA A 86 3.50 -4.18 11.92
CA ALA A 86 2.57 -5.19 12.40
C ALA A 86 1.11 -4.70 12.40
N ALA A 87 0.86 -3.50 12.93
CA ALA A 87 -0.47 -2.89 12.95
C ALA A 87 -1.03 -2.67 11.54
N GLN A 88 -0.17 -2.23 10.61
CA GLN A 88 -0.57 -2.00 9.23
C GLN A 88 -0.88 -3.31 8.48
N LEU A 89 -0.12 -4.38 8.74
CA LEU A 89 -0.39 -5.70 8.18
C LEU A 89 -1.70 -6.30 8.73
N LEU A 90 -1.95 -6.16 10.02
CA LEU A 90 -3.21 -6.61 10.64
C LEU A 90 -4.41 -5.84 10.08
N ALA A 91 -4.32 -4.52 9.99
CA ALA A 91 -5.35 -3.69 9.37
C ALA A 91 -5.57 -4.07 7.91
N TYR A 92 -4.49 -4.31 7.16
CA TYR A 92 -4.56 -4.78 5.77
C TYR A 92 -5.28 -6.13 5.66
N ALA A 93 -4.93 -7.11 6.48
CA ALA A 93 -5.56 -8.43 6.50
C ALA A 93 -7.07 -8.35 6.81
N THR A 94 -7.48 -7.37 7.61
CA THR A 94 -8.89 -7.16 7.95
C THR A 94 -9.65 -6.48 6.81
N VAL A 95 -9.12 -5.38 6.29
CA VAL A 95 -9.77 -4.57 5.24
C VAL A 95 -9.75 -5.28 3.87
N SER A 96 -8.75 -6.12 3.60
CA SER A 96 -8.64 -6.86 2.34
C SER A 96 -9.63 -8.01 2.17
N LYS A 97 -10.44 -8.32 3.18
CA LYS A 97 -11.51 -9.33 3.06
C LYS A 97 -12.53 -8.92 2.01
N LYS A 98 -12.83 -9.83 1.06
CA LYS A 98 -13.74 -9.56 -0.07
C LYS A 98 -15.09 -8.95 0.35
N ALA A 99 -15.68 -9.43 1.44
CA ALA A 99 -16.96 -8.91 1.94
C ALA A 99 -16.85 -7.44 2.39
N VAL A 100 -15.74 -7.06 3.02
CA VAL A 100 -15.48 -5.68 3.45
C VAL A 100 -15.25 -4.79 2.23
N GLN A 101 -14.42 -5.23 1.30
CA GLN A 101 -14.11 -4.52 0.06
C GLN A 101 -15.37 -4.28 -0.79
N LYS A 102 -16.23 -5.30 -0.93
CA LYS A 102 -17.49 -5.18 -1.67
C LYS A 102 -18.40 -4.13 -1.06
N LYS A 103 -18.61 -4.13 0.26
CA LYS A 103 -19.42 -3.12 0.95
C LYS A 103 -18.87 -1.70 0.77
N ILE A 104 -17.55 -1.53 0.87
CA ILE A 104 -16.90 -0.24 0.68
C ILE A 104 -17.09 0.26 -0.76
N PHE A 105 -16.84 -0.60 -1.74
CA PHE A 105 -16.97 -0.28 -3.15
C PHE A 105 -18.42 0.09 -3.52
N GLU A 106 -19.39 -0.70 -3.09
CA GLU A 106 -20.81 -0.45 -3.34
C GLU A 106 -21.27 0.88 -2.72
N LYS A 107 -20.81 1.18 -1.50
CA LYS A 107 -21.15 2.43 -0.82
C LYS A 107 -20.47 3.65 -1.46
N ALA A 108 -19.22 3.53 -1.89
CA ALA A 108 -18.45 4.63 -2.45
C ALA A 108 -18.77 4.89 -3.93
N LEU A 109 -18.87 3.85 -4.73
CA LEU A 109 -18.94 3.93 -6.19
C LEU A 109 -20.18 3.27 -6.80
N GLY A 110 -21.01 2.57 -6.02
CA GLY A 110 -22.15 1.82 -6.54
C GLY A 110 -23.15 2.69 -7.31
N LYS A 111 -23.42 3.90 -6.83
CA LYS A 111 -24.32 4.85 -7.52
C LYS A 111 -23.76 5.32 -8.86
N TYR A 112 -22.44 5.52 -8.92
CA TYR A 112 -21.75 5.98 -10.12
C TYR A 112 -21.75 4.92 -11.23
N PHE A 113 -21.51 3.65 -10.86
CA PHE A 113 -21.52 2.54 -11.82
C PHE A 113 -22.91 2.21 -12.37
N ASN A 114 -23.97 2.48 -11.62
CA ASN A 114 -25.32 2.09 -12.02
C ASN A 114 -25.97 3.01 -13.07
N LYS A 115 -25.55 4.26 -13.24
CA LYS A 115 -26.16 5.19 -14.19
C LYS A 115 -25.15 5.84 -15.13
N ASP A 116 -24.15 6.53 -14.59
CA ASP A 116 -23.28 7.38 -15.38
C ASP A 116 -22.24 6.60 -16.19
N PHE A 117 -21.70 5.53 -15.61
CA PHE A 117 -20.71 4.71 -16.28
C PHE A 117 -21.29 3.87 -17.41
N GLN A 118 -22.51 3.34 -17.26
CA GLN A 118 -23.21 2.65 -18.35
C GLN A 118 -23.47 3.60 -19.52
N LYS A 119 -23.87 4.85 -19.24
CA LYS A 119 -24.10 5.88 -20.23
C LYS A 119 -22.81 6.25 -20.97
N LEU A 120 -21.72 6.44 -20.25
CA LEU A 120 -20.41 6.75 -20.83
C LEU A 120 -19.86 5.60 -21.69
N LEU A 121 -20.02 4.37 -21.25
CA LEU A 121 -19.57 3.20 -21.99
C LEU A 121 -20.41 3.00 -23.27
N SER A 122 -21.73 3.21 -23.21
CA SER A 122 -22.61 3.13 -24.36
C SER A 122 -22.32 4.21 -25.42
N GLN A 123 -21.78 5.36 -25.01
CA GLN A 123 -21.40 6.43 -25.94
C GLN A 123 -20.04 6.17 -26.62
N LYS A 124 -19.14 5.45 -25.95
CA LYS A 124 -17.76 5.24 -26.41
C LYS A 124 -17.53 4.03 -27.30
N THR A 125 -18.46 3.11 -27.32
CA THR A 125 -18.31 1.83 -28.00
C THR A 125 -19.39 1.65 -29.04
N ASN A 126 -19.02 1.19 -30.26
CA ASN A 126 -19.95 0.71 -31.29
C ASN A 126 -20.71 -0.58 -30.85
N LEU A 127 -20.89 -0.76 -29.54
CA LEU A 127 -21.51 -1.92 -28.90
C LEU A 127 -23.04 -1.76 -28.74
N LYS A 128 -23.60 -0.65 -29.23
CA LYS A 128 -25.06 -0.42 -29.20
C LYS A 128 -25.88 -1.54 -29.86
N ASP A 129 -25.24 -2.20 -30.82
CA ASP A 129 -25.91 -3.22 -31.64
C ASP A 129 -25.79 -4.65 -31.07
N ASN A 130 -25.07 -4.83 -29.95
CA ASN A 130 -24.90 -6.16 -29.34
C ASN A 130 -24.92 -6.07 -27.79
N PRO A 131 -26.10 -6.21 -27.18
CA PRO A 131 -26.28 -6.06 -25.74
C PRO A 131 -25.50 -7.08 -24.91
N GLU A 132 -25.26 -8.29 -25.40
CA GLU A 132 -24.51 -9.30 -24.67
C GLU A 132 -23.01 -8.95 -24.60
N LYS A 133 -22.44 -8.47 -25.71
CA LYS A 133 -21.06 -7.99 -25.72
C LYS A 133 -20.89 -6.77 -24.82
N PHE A 134 -21.86 -5.86 -24.85
CA PHE A 134 -21.86 -4.69 -23.97
C PHE A 134 -21.84 -5.10 -22.49
N GLN A 135 -22.72 -6.00 -22.08
CA GLN A 135 -22.79 -6.47 -20.70
C GLN A 135 -21.49 -7.14 -20.26
N LYS A 136 -20.89 -7.97 -21.10
CA LYS A 136 -19.62 -8.64 -20.83
C LYS A 136 -18.45 -7.66 -20.67
N GLU A 137 -18.35 -6.68 -21.54
CA GLU A 137 -17.33 -5.62 -21.42
C GLU A 137 -17.57 -4.75 -20.17
N PHE A 138 -18.82 -4.40 -19.89
CA PHE A 138 -19.18 -3.63 -18.70
C PHE A 138 -18.78 -4.34 -17.40
N GLU A 139 -19.11 -5.62 -17.25
CA GLU A 139 -18.74 -6.40 -16.06
C GLU A 139 -17.21 -6.51 -15.92
N LYS A 140 -16.50 -6.71 -17.02
CA LYS A 140 -15.04 -6.74 -17.03
C LYS A 140 -14.41 -5.42 -16.60
N TYR A 141 -14.91 -4.28 -17.07
CA TYR A 141 -14.45 -2.96 -16.64
C TYR A 141 -14.77 -2.71 -15.18
N LYS A 142 -15.96 -3.06 -14.74
CA LYS A 142 -16.40 -2.93 -13.35
C LYS A 142 -15.50 -3.76 -12.41
N GLU A 143 -15.15 -4.99 -12.80
CA GLU A 143 -14.24 -5.84 -12.02
C GLU A 143 -12.83 -5.24 -11.95
N ASN A 144 -12.29 -4.75 -13.05
CA ASN A 144 -10.97 -4.12 -13.07
C ASN A 144 -10.91 -2.87 -12.18
N ILE A 145 -11.93 -2.03 -12.23
CA ILE A 145 -12.02 -0.84 -11.39
C ILE A 145 -12.23 -1.22 -9.92
N PHE A 146 -13.05 -2.23 -9.65
CA PHE A 146 -13.22 -2.78 -8.31
C PHE A 146 -11.87 -3.23 -7.72
N VAL A 147 -11.10 -4.00 -8.46
CA VAL A 147 -9.77 -4.47 -8.03
C VAL A 147 -8.82 -3.30 -7.77
N ALA A 148 -8.70 -2.37 -8.70
CA ALA A 148 -7.82 -1.21 -8.55
C ALA A 148 -8.22 -0.31 -7.37
N PHE A 149 -9.49 0.03 -7.28
CA PHE A 149 -10.04 0.86 -6.21
C PHE A 149 -9.84 0.22 -4.84
N THR A 150 -10.22 -1.04 -4.70
CA THR A 150 -10.16 -1.72 -3.41
C THR A 150 -8.74 -1.84 -2.89
N HIS A 151 -7.76 -2.09 -3.76
CA HIS A 151 -6.36 -2.17 -3.34
C HIS A 151 -5.79 -0.82 -2.93
N LEU A 152 -6.00 0.23 -3.73
CA LEU A 152 -5.57 1.58 -3.38
C LEU A 152 -6.25 2.07 -2.09
N PHE A 153 -7.56 1.90 -2.00
CA PHE A 153 -8.32 2.29 -0.82
C PHE A 153 -7.86 1.52 0.43
N THR A 154 -7.62 0.21 0.30
CA THR A 154 -7.13 -0.62 1.40
C THR A 154 -5.76 -0.12 1.88
N LEU A 155 -4.82 0.18 0.99
CA LEU A 155 -3.51 0.72 1.36
C LEU A 155 -3.60 2.06 2.09
N VAL A 156 -4.41 2.98 1.58
CA VAL A 156 -4.62 4.30 2.21
C VAL A 156 -5.29 4.15 3.56
N LEU A 157 -6.40 3.42 3.63
CA LEU A 157 -7.17 3.23 4.86
C LEU A 157 -6.33 2.54 5.94
N THR A 158 -5.60 1.47 5.61
CA THR A 158 -4.77 0.76 6.57
C THR A 158 -3.62 1.61 7.08
N THR A 159 -3.04 2.45 6.22
CA THR A 159 -2.01 3.41 6.63
C THR A 159 -2.57 4.43 7.63
N ILE A 160 -3.77 4.97 7.38
CA ILE A 160 -4.43 5.92 8.28
C ILE A 160 -4.76 5.22 9.61
N LEU A 161 -5.40 4.05 9.58
CA LEU A 161 -5.76 3.29 10.77
C LEU A 161 -4.54 2.93 11.63
N ALA A 162 -3.47 2.43 11.00
CA ALA A 162 -2.26 2.09 11.72
C ALA A 162 -1.61 3.32 12.34
N LYS A 163 -1.34 4.37 11.54
CA LYS A 163 -0.57 5.54 12.00
C LYS A 163 -1.34 6.48 12.91
N ARG A 164 -2.65 6.63 12.71
CA ARG A 164 -3.47 7.61 13.44
C ARG A 164 -4.26 7.01 14.59
N VAL A 165 -4.51 5.71 14.56
CA VAL A 165 -5.32 5.03 15.59
C VAL A 165 -4.48 4.02 16.36
N LEU A 166 -4.03 2.93 15.71
CA LEU A 166 -3.42 1.81 16.42
C LEU A 166 -2.09 2.18 17.08
N VAL A 167 -1.17 2.79 16.35
CA VAL A 167 0.18 3.09 16.86
C VAL A 167 0.16 4.09 18.02
N PRO A 168 -0.55 5.22 17.99
CA PRO A 168 -0.60 6.13 19.13
C PRO A 168 -1.17 5.47 20.40
N PHE A 169 -2.23 4.66 20.27
CA PHE A 169 -2.82 3.97 21.43
C PHE A 169 -1.90 2.93 22.06
N ILE A 170 -0.99 2.34 21.30
CA ILE A 170 -0.10 1.28 21.78
C ILE A 170 1.29 1.84 22.10
N ALA A 171 1.84 2.69 21.22
CA ALA A 171 3.20 3.21 21.37
C ALA A 171 3.34 4.17 22.56
N THR A 172 2.35 5.03 22.81
CA THR A 172 2.39 5.98 23.93
C THR A 172 2.48 5.28 25.29
N PRO A 173 1.60 4.33 25.64
CA PRO A 173 1.72 3.59 26.89
C PRO A 173 3.00 2.75 26.99
N MET A 174 3.52 2.25 25.88
CA MET A 174 4.80 1.52 25.86
C MET A 174 5.98 2.45 26.13
N ALA A 175 6.02 3.62 25.49
CA ALA A 175 7.06 4.63 25.73
C ALA A 175 7.09 5.06 27.18
N ASP A 176 5.94 5.34 27.80
CA ASP A 176 5.84 5.71 29.22
C ASP A 176 6.36 4.62 30.14
N LYS A 177 6.07 3.35 29.84
CA LYS A 177 6.58 2.21 30.62
C LYS A 177 8.08 2.06 30.48
N LEU A 178 8.61 2.21 29.27
CA LEU A 178 10.04 2.13 28.99
C LEU A 178 10.78 3.28 29.71
N GLN A 179 10.29 4.51 29.62
CA GLN A 179 10.88 5.65 30.30
C GLN A 179 10.93 5.43 31.82
N LYS A 180 9.81 5.04 32.45
CA LYS A 180 9.75 4.71 33.89
C LYS A 180 10.70 3.59 34.30
N HIS A 181 10.98 2.66 33.40
CA HIS A 181 11.95 1.57 33.67
C HIS A 181 13.40 2.07 33.66
N PHE A 182 13.72 3.01 32.77
CA PHE A 182 15.05 3.61 32.69
C PHE A 182 15.30 4.59 33.84
N ASP A 183 14.31 5.41 34.18
CA ASP A 183 14.38 6.35 35.31
C ASP A 183 14.58 5.64 36.67
N LYS A 184 14.16 4.37 36.80
CA LYS A 184 14.40 3.56 37.99
C LYS A 184 15.79 2.91 38.06
N LYS A 185 16.53 2.86 36.94
CA LYS A 185 17.86 2.27 36.85
C LYS A 185 19.01 3.30 36.82
N ALA A 186 18.66 4.59 36.68
CA ALA A 186 19.58 5.71 36.80
C ALA A 186 19.59 6.24 38.24
#